data_143c77340572d09632206d65e5385d9d
#
_entry.id   143c77340572d09632206d65e5385d9d
#
_cell.length_a   1.000
_cell.length_b   1.000
_cell.length_c   1.000
_cell.angle_alpha   90.00
_cell.angle_beta   90.00
_cell.angle_gamma   90.00
#
_symmetry.space_group_name_H-M   'P 1'
#
loop_
_entity.id
_entity.type
_entity.pdbx_description
1 polymer ?
#
loop_
_entity_poly.entity_id
_entity_poly.type
_entity_poly.pdbx_seq_one_letter_code
_entity_poly.pdbx_strand_id
1 'polypeptide(L)'
;MKILTRALVVSLVAVLAVVQSGCASKGGQQQAMPQMLLERASPLGFEETLARIEKNAKGLGWKVPKKWKVNFRGNMKRATGKDIGPNKVLKMCEPNAAVELLLKDEYKQLTAMMPCTIAVYEKSDGKTYISMMNLELMGKMYGGDVETMAVKLAPQMDAMLTFD
;
A
#
# COMPACT_ATOMS: atom_id res chain seq x y z
N MET A 1 -76.35 24.41 43.17
CA MET A 1 -77.45 24.35 42.16
C MET A 1 -76.74 24.39 40.81
N LYS A 2 -76.75 23.27 40.15
CA LYS A 2 -76.95 23.08 38.73
C LYS A 2 -75.82 23.59 37.82
N ILE A 3 -75.36 23.00 36.82
CA ILE A 3 -75.71 21.84 35.98
C ILE A 3 -74.45 21.69 35.08
N LEU A 4 -73.98 20.52 34.93
CA LEU A 4 -73.52 19.86 33.71
C LEU A 4 -73.31 20.71 32.45
N THR A 5 -72.16 20.71 31.93
CA THR A 5 -72.05 20.45 30.51
C THR A 5 -70.77 19.73 30.23
N ARG A 6 -70.88 18.46 29.96
CA ARG A 6 -69.82 17.61 29.37
C ARG A 6 -69.74 18.07 27.91
N ALA A 7 -68.62 18.69 27.57
CA ALA A 7 -68.31 18.92 26.18
C ALA A 7 -67.21 17.88 25.81
N LEU A 8 -67.61 17.06 24.87
CA LEU A 8 -66.80 16.09 24.17
C LEU A 8 -65.56 16.75 23.63
N VAL A 9 -64.43 16.40 24.14
CA VAL A 9 -63.17 16.62 23.46
C VAL A 9 -62.93 15.41 22.57
N VAL A 10 -63.34 15.52 21.35
CA VAL A 10 -62.99 14.58 20.29
C VAL A 10 -61.50 14.79 20.04
N SER A 11 -60.72 13.87 20.60
CA SER A 11 -59.30 13.79 20.33
C SER A 11 -59.08 13.40 18.89
N LEU A 12 -58.78 14.37 18.07
CA LEU A 12 -58.26 14.15 16.73
C LEU A 12 -56.80 13.76 16.87
N VAL A 13 -56.55 12.49 17.10
CA VAL A 13 -55.17 11.94 16.99
C VAL A 13 -54.85 11.93 15.51
N ALA A 14 -54.23 13.02 15.07
CA ALA A 14 -53.57 13.05 13.77
C ALA A 14 -52.34 12.14 13.87
N VAL A 15 -52.50 10.93 13.37
CA VAL A 15 -51.37 10.02 13.15
C VAL A 15 -50.53 10.65 12.04
N LEU A 16 -49.51 11.44 12.44
CA LEU A 16 -48.42 11.78 11.55
C LEU A 16 -47.66 10.49 11.26
N ALA A 17 -48.04 9.80 10.20
CA ALA A 17 -47.21 8.82 9.57
C ALA A 17 -46.01 9.56 8.99
N VAL A 18 -44.95 9.68 9.79
CA VAL A 18 -43.63 10.07 9.29
C VAL A 18 -43.21 8.94 8.37
N VAL A 19 -43.44 9.14 7.08
CA VAL A 19 -42.78 8.34 6.04
C VAL A 19 -41.29 8.65 6.14
N GLN A 20 -40.61 7.89 6.94
CA GLN A 20 -39.16 7.83 6.89
C GLN A 20 -38.82 7.17 5.55
N SER A 21 -38.75 7.98 4.51
CA SER A 21 -38.06 7.63 3.29
C SER A 21 -36.61 7.43 3.69
N GLY A 22 -36.30 6.21 4.16
CA GLY A 22 -34.93 5.76 4.32
C GLY A 22 -34.26 5.88 2.96
N CYS A 23 -33.48 6.93 2.77
CA CYS A 23 -32.43 6.92 1.79
C CYS A 23 -31.53 5.73 2.15
N ALA A 24 -31.90 4.55 1.66
CA ALA A 24 -30.94 3.49 1.50
C ALA A 24 -29.87 4.07 0.57
N SER A 25 -28.84 4.66 1.15
CA SER A 25 -27.59 4.90 0.47
C SER A 25 -27.18 3.52 -0.03
N LYS A 26 -27.45 3.25 -1.30
CA LYS A 26 -26.80 2.18 -2.03
C LYS A 26 -25.33 2.45 -1.78
N GLY A 27 -24.73 1.67 -0.87
CA GLY A 27 -23.29 1.63 -0.69
C GLY A 27 -22.72 1.34 -2.06
N GLY A 28 -22.39 2.40 -2.80
CA GLY A 28 -21.58 2.25 -3.97
C GLY A 28 -20.35 1.51 -3.48
N GLN A 29 -20.13 0.30 -3.99
CA GLN A 29 -18.85 -0.33 -3.89
C GLN A 29 -17.87 0.67 -4.50
N GLN A 30 -17.24 1.49 -3.64
CA GLN A 30 -16.07 2.22 -4.02
C GLN A 30 -15.10 1.13 -4.43
N GLN A 31 -14.98 0.92 -5.73
CA GLN A 31 -13.89 0.13 -6.28
C GLN A 31 -12.64 0.75 -5.70
N ALA A 32 -12.00 0.03 -4.78
CA ALA A 32 -10.77 0.49 -4.18
C ALA A 32 -9.82 0.83 -5.33
N MET A 33 -9.40 2.10 -5.42
CA MET A 33 -8.46 2.50 -6.45
C MET A 33 -7.24 1.61 -6.36
N PRO A 34 -6.71 1.13 -7.50
CA PRO A 34 -5.53 0.29 -7.50
C PRO A 34 -4.42 1.00 -6.73
N GLN A 35 -3.89 0.36 -5.70
CA GLN A 35 -2.87 0.96 -4.86
C GLN A 35 -1.52 0.90 -5.59
N MET A 36 -0.89 2.05 -5.80
CA MET A 36 0.47 2.14 -6.35
C MET A 36 1.52 1.53 -5.44
N LEU A 37 1.28 1.55 -4.14
CA LEU A 37 2.11 0.91 -3.14
C LEU A 37 1.35 -0.24 -2.48
N LEU A 38 1.98 -1.39 -2.44
CA LEU A 38 1.51 -2.55 -1.70
C LEU A 38 2.14 -2.51 -0.32
N GLU A 39 1.32 -2.68 0.73
CA GLU A 39 1.79 -2.78 2.10
C GLU A 39 1.33 -4.10 2.70
N ARG A 40 2.21 -4.75 3.46
CA ARG A 40 1.87 -5.94 4.26
C ARG A 40 2.62 -5.96 5.59
N ALA A 41 2.01 -6.55 6.61
CA ALA A 41 2.72 -6.83 7.86
C ALA A 41 3.70 -7.98 7.66
N SER A 42 4.88 -7.88 8.27
CA SER A 42 5.83 -8.98 8.35
C SER A 42 5.53 -9.85 9.57
N PRO A 43 5.64 -11.17 9.49
CA PRO A 43 5.59 -12.04 10.65
C PRO A 43 6.89 -12.01 11.48
N LEU A 44 7.94 -11.38 10.96
CA LEU A 44 9.29 -11.31 11.54
C LEU A 44 9.54 -9.92 12.13
N GLY A 45 10.52 -9.83 13.02
CA GLY A 45 11.03 -8.56 13.53
C GLY A 45 11.76 -7.75 12.44
N PHE A 46 11.99 -6.47 12.73
CA PHE A 46 12.50 -5.49 11.76
C PHE A 46 13.82 -5.92 11.07
N GLU A 47 14.85 -6.26 11.83
CA GLU A 47 16.15 -6.62 11.25
C GLU A 47 16.10 -8.00 10.58
N GLU A 48 15.32 -8.93 11.11
CA GLU A 48 15.13 -10.24 10.50
C GLU A 48 14.39 -10.16 9.16
N THR A 49 13.35 -9.32 9.09
CA THR A 49 12.64 -9.02 7.84
C THR A 49 13.60 -8.52 6.76
N LEU A 50 14.45 -7.54 7.11
CA LEU A 50 15.45 -7.00 6.18
C LEU A 50 16.43 -8.07 5.69
N ALA A 51 16.95 -8.89 6.61
CA ALA A 51 17.88 -9.95 6.29
C ALA A 51 17.26 -11.02 5.38
N ARG A 52 16.01 -11.38 5.66
CA ARG A 52 15.28 -12.39 4.89
C ARG A 52 14.98 -11.90 3.48
N ILE A 53 14.48 -10.68 3.32
CA ILE A 53 14.24 -10.06 2.00
C ILE A 53 15.53 -10.04 1.18
N GLU A 54 16.63 -9.60 1.77
CA GLU A 54 17.93 -9.56 1.09
C GLU A 54 18.41 -10.95 0.66
N LYS A 55 18.28 -11.95 1.53
CA LYS A 55 18.62 -13.34 1.23
C LYS A 55 17.80 -13.87 0.07
N ASN A 56 16.48 -13.69 0.13
CA ASN A 56 15.56 -14.16 -0.90
C ASN A 56 15.82 -13.48 -2.25
N ALA A 57 16.02 -12.16 -2.25
CA ALA A 57 16.35 -11.40 -3.46
C ALA A 57 17.63 -11.92 -4.13
N LYS A 58 18.69 -12.15 -3.34
CA LYS A 58 19.95 -12.72 -3.85
C LYS A 58 19.76 -14.15 -4.38
N GLY A 59 18.95 -14.95 -3.72
CA GLY A 59 18.59 -16.31 -4.17
C GLY A 59 17.89 -16.33 -5.54
N LEU A 60 17.14 -15.28 -5.85
CA LEU A 60 16.48 -15.07 -7.14
C LEU A 60 17.37 -14.37 -8.19
N GLY A 61 18.64 -14.12 -7.88
CA GLY A 61 19.61 -13.48 -8.80
C GLY A 61 19.63 -11.96 -8.77
N TRP A 62 18.74 -11.32 -7.97
CA TRP A 62 18.71 -9.87 -7.86
C TRP A 62 19.96 -9.32 -7.16
N LYS A 63 20.38 -8.14 -7.57
CA LYS A 63 21.51 -7.42 -6.97
C LYS A 63 21.04 -6.48 -5.88
N VAL A 64 21.61 -6.62 -4.67
CA VAL A 64 21.32 -5.78 -3.49
C VAL A 64 22.65 -5.22 -2.94
N PRO A 65 23.28 -4.26 -3.62
CA PRO A 65 24.53 -3.69 -3.18
C PRO A 65 24.42 -2.99 -1.82
N LYS A 66 25.47 -3.03 -1.01
CA LYS A 66 25.50 -2.35 0.30
C LYS A 66 25.15 -0.87 0.21
N LYS A 67 25.65 -0.16 -0.82
CA LYS A 67 25.39 1.27 -1.07
C LYS A 67 23.94 1.59 -1.40
N TRP A 68 23.14 0.57 -1.71
CA TRP A 68 21.70 0.72 -2.01
C TRP A 68 20.81 0.43 -0.81
N LYS A 69 21.40 0.21 0.36
CA LYS A 69 20.69 0.09 1.63
C LYS A 69 20.69 1.45 2.34
N VAL A 70 19.52 1.97 2.62
CA VAL A 70 19.37 3.32 3.19
C VAL A 70 18.78 3.22 4.60
N ASN A 71 19.52 3.69 5.59
CA ASN A 71 18.97 3.91 6.93
C ASN A 71 18.21 5.22 6.95
N PHE A 72 16.91 5.14 6.61
CA PHE A 72 16.07 6.32 6.49
C PHE A 72 15.85 7.00 7.84
N ARG A 73 15.62 6.22 8.93
CA ARG A 73 15.56 6.74 10.30
C ARG A 73 16.78 7.59 10.65
N GLY A 74 17.98 7.02 10.47
CA GLY A 74 19.23 7.73 10.80
C GLY A 74 19.43 9.00 9.98
N ASN A 75 19.04 8.96 8.70
CA ASN A 75 19.14 10.12 7.82
C ASN A 75 18.18 11.24 8.25
N MET A 76 16.91 10.90 8.53
CA MET A 76 15.93 11.89 8.97
C MET A 76 16.29 12.49 10.33
N LYS A 77 16.68 11.65 11.29
CA LYS A 77 17.11 12.11 12.61
C LYS A 77 18.30 13.09 12.52
N ARG A 78 19.27 12.78 11.65
CA ARG A 78 20.44 13.65 11.44
C ARG A 78 20.08 14.97 10.76
N ALA A 79 19.16 14.95 9.81
CA ALA A 79 18.76 16.12 9.03
C ALA A 79 17.77 17.04 9.77
N THR A 80 16.90 16.49 10.62
CA THR A 80 15.76 17.22 11.20
C THR A 80 15.70 17.21 12.73
N GLY A 81 16.53 16.41 13.39
CA GLY A 81 16.45 16.13 14.82
C GLY A 81 15.30 15.20 15.24
N LYS A 82 14.36 14.90 14.34
CA LYS A 82 13.19 14.08 14.63
C LYS A 82 13.46 12.59 14.37
N ASP A 83 13.00 11.74 15.28
CA ASP A 83 13.11 10.29 15.16
C ASP A 83 11.79 9.71 14.64
N ILE A 84 11.83 9.08 13.47
CA ILE A 84 10.69 8.48 12.80
C ILE A 84 10.50 6.99 13.15
N GLY A 85 11.27 6.46 14.10
CA GLY A 85 11.28 5.02 14.40
C GLY A 85 12.05 4.17 13.38
N PRO A 86 12.12 2.84 13.59
CA PRO A 86 12.78 1.92 12.66
C PRO A 86 12.25 2.09 11.25
N ASN A 87 13.15 2.43 10.32
CA ASN A 87 12.82 2.62 8.91
C ASN A 87 14.09 2.47 8.06
N LYS A 88 14.11 1.45 7.23
CA LYS A 88 15.19 1.21 6.27
C LYS A 88 14.61 0.90 4.90
N VAL A 89 15.39 1.21 3.88
CA VAL A 89 15.05 0.96 2.48
C VAL A 89 16.10 0.07 1.86
N LEU A 90 15.66 -1.00 1.22
CA LEU A 90 16.47 -1.86 0.36
C LEU A 90 16.14 -1.52 -1.09
N LYS A 91 17.16 -1.13 -1.84
CA LYS A 91 17.03 -0.99 -3.29
C LYS A 91 17.69 -2.18 -3.96
N MET A 92 17.05 -2.72 -4.98
CA MET A 92 17.49 -3.93 -5.66
C MET A 92 17.12 -3.91 -7.14
N CYS A 93 17.88 -4.63 -7.92
CA CYS A 93 17.68 -4.67 -9.37
C CYS A 93 17.88 -6.08 -9.91
N GLU A 94 17.05 -6.47 -10.86
CA GLU A 94 17.32 -7.57 -11.78
C GLU A 94 17.97 -6.96 -13.04
N PRO A 95 19.31 -7.11 -13.20
CA PRO A 95 20.04 -6.34 -14.21
C PRO A 95 19.69 -6.73 -15.64
N ASN A 96 19.36 -8.02 -15.89
CA ASN A 96 19.03 -8.46 -17.25
C ASN A 96 17.70 -7.86 -17.70
N ALA A 97 16.69 -7.85 -16.80
CA ALA A 97 15.43 -7.20 -17.08
C ALA A 97 15.58 -5.68 -17.29
N ALA A 98 16.38 -5.04 -16.45
CA ALA A 98 16.61 -3.61 -16.55
C ALA A 98 17.27 -3.23 -17.90
N VAL A 99 18.29 -3.99 -18.33
CA VAL A 99 19.02 -3.69 -19.58
C VAL A 99 18.12 -3.89 -20.80
N GLU A 100 17.26 -4.91 -20.81
CA GLU A 100 16.32 -5.15 -21.92
C GLU A 100 15.43 -3.93 -22.21
N LEU A 101 15.00 -3.22 -21.18
CA LEU A 101 14.22 -1.98 -21.33
C LEU A 101 15.12 -0.78 -21.65
N LEU A 102 16.20 -0.58 -20.91
CA LEU A 102 17.01 0.64 -20.96
C LEU A 102 17.89 0.75 -22.23
N LEU A 103 18.01 -0.31 -23.01
CA LEU A 103 18.60 -0.23 -24.36
C LEU A 103 17.71 0.54 -25.35
N LYS A 104 16.43 0.69 -25.05
CA LYS A 104 15.47 1.43 -25.87
C LYS A 104 15.30 2.84 -25.32
N ASP A 105 15.46 3.86 -26.16
CA ASP A 105 15.47 5.26 -25.74
C ASP A 105 14.15 5.69 -25.08
N GLU A 106 13.01 5.19 -25.58
CA GLU A 106 11.69 5.47 -25.02
C GLU A 106 11.50 5.04 -23.57
N TYR A 107 12.30 4.06 -23.09
CA TYR A 107 12.20 3.55 -21.72
C TYR A 107 13.29 4.08 -20.78
N LYS A 108 14.25 4.85 -21.25
CA LYS A 108 15.33 5.40 -20.38
C LYS A 108 14.80 6.23 -19.22
N GLN A 109 13.68 6.90 -19.38
CA GLN A 109 13.01 7.63 -18.29
C GLN A 109 12.62 6.74 -17.09
N LEU A 110 12.42 5.43 -17.31
CA LEU A 110 12.12 4.48 -16.23
C LEU A 110 13.25 4.35 -15.21
N THR A 111 14.46 4.81 -15.58
CA THR A 111 15.59 4.89 -14.63
C THR A 111 15.25 5.68 -13.37
N ALA A 112 14.30 6.63 -13.43
CA ALA A 112 13.81 7.37 -12.28
C ALA A 112 13.11 6.48 -11.22
N MET A 113 12.57 5.34 -11.64
CA MET A 113 11.91 4.35 -10.78
C MET A 113 12.80 3.14 -10.47
N MET A 114 14.00 3.10 -11.05
CA MET A 114 15.00 2.05 -10.85
C MET A 114 16.10 2.53 -9.90
N PRO A 115 16.66 1.67 -9.08
CA PRO A 115 16.32 0.27 -8.83
C PRO A 115 15.04 0.13 -8.02
N CYS A 116 14.37 -1.04 -8.12
CA CYS A 116 13.19 -1.35 -7.31
C CYS A 116 13.47 -1.14 -5.82
N THR A 117 12.48 -0.64 -5.13
CA THR A 117 12.61 -0.24 -3.73
C THR A 117 11.64 -1.03 -2.85
N ILE A 118 12.15 -1.61 -1.77
CA ILE A 118 11.36 -2.19 -0.69
C ILE A 118 11.68 -1.41 0.58
N ALA A 119 10.66 -0.83 1.19
CA ALA A 119 10.76 -0.19 2.50
C ALA A 119 10.34 -1.18 3.59
N VAL A 120 11.10 -1.21 4.69
CA VAL A 120 10.76 -1.94 5.91
C VAL A 120 10.73 -0.93 7.04
N TYR A 121 9.66 -0.94 7.82
CA TYR A 121 9.46 0.03 8.91
C TYR A 121 8.56 -0.54 10.01
N GLU A 122 8.63 0.07 11.18
CA GLU A 122 7.70 -0.21 12.27
C GLU A 122 6.67 0.89 12.39
N LYS A 123 5.43 0.50 12.72
CA LYS A 123 4.35 1.43 13.07
C LYS A 123 4.18 1.52 14.58
N SER A 124 3.28 2.41 15.01
CA SER A 124 2.96 2.64 16.42
C SER A 124 2.36 1.43 17.14
N ASP A 125 1.87 0.45 16.39
CA ASP A 125 1.39 -0.83 16.93
C ASP A 125 2.51 -1.82 17.24
N GLY A 126 3.77 -1.42 17.06
CA GLY A 126 4.95 -2.24 17.32
C GLY A 126 5.21 -3.34 16.29
N LYS A 127 4.44 -3.38 15.20
CA LYS A 127 4.62 -4.38 14.15
C LYS A 127 5.52 -3.86 13.03
N THR A 128 6.23 -4.81 12.42
CA THR A 128 7.02 -4.56 11.22
C THR A 128 6.14 -4.63 9.98
N TYR A 129 6.32 -3.66 9.09
CA TYR A 129 5.62 -3.57 7.82
C TYR A 129 6.61 -3.50 6.66
N ILE A 130 6.16 -3.98 5.52
CA ILE A 130 6.89 -3.96 4.26
C ILE A 130 6.04 -3.21 3.25
N SER A 131 6.64 -2.28 2.52
CA SER A 131 5.99 -1.61 1.40
C SER A 131 6.85 -1.63 0.16
N MET A 132 6.21 -1.84 -0.99
CA MET A 132 6.86 -1.84 -2.31
C MET A 132 5.92 -1.30 -3.38
N MET A 133 6.47 -0.95 -4.53
CA MET A 133 5.68 -0.55 -5.68
C MET A 133 4.89 -1.74 -6.24
N ASN A 134 3.65 -1.49 -6.62
CA ASN A 134 2.83 -2.44 -7.37
C ASN A 134 3.29 -2.49 -8.82
N LEU A 135 4.19 -3.43 -9.11
CA LEU A 135 4.77 -3.58 -10.44
C LEU A 135 3.72 -3.95 -11.50
N GLU A 136 2.73 -4.78 -11.15
CA GLU A 136 1.68 -5.14 -12.11
C GLU A 136 0.85 -3.94 -12.53
N LEU A 137 0.46 -3.11 -11.56
CA LEU A 137 -0.27 -1.88 -11.85
C LEU A 137 0.56 -0.93 -12.69
N MET A 138 1.83 -0.75 -12.33
CA MET A 138 2.75 0.09 -13.08
C MET A 138 2.93 -0.43 -14.51
N GLY A 139 3.13 -1.73 -14.67
CA GLY A 139 3.24 -2.37 -15.99
C GLY A 139 2.03 -2.10 -16.86
N LYS A 140 0.82 -2.30 -16.32
CA LYS A 140 -0.44 -2.03 -17.02
C LYS A 140 -0.61 -0.55 -17.42
N MET A 141 -0.11 0.37 -16.59
CA MET A 141 -0.18 1.81 -16.89
C MET A 141 0.74 2.21 -18.04
N TYR A 142 1.90 1.59 -18.18
CA TYR A 142 2.84 1.85 -19.27
C TYR A 142 2.56 1.03 -20.52
N GLY A 143 2.08 -0.22 -20.34
CA GLY A 143 1.83 -1.15 -21.43
C GLY A 143 3.10 -1.71 -22.09
N GLY A 144 2.94 -2.44 -23.16
CA GLY A 144 4.04 -2.92 -24.03
C GLY A 144 5.10 -3.75 -23.30
N ASP A 145 6.36 -3.42 -23.55
CA ASP A 145 7.50 -4.15 -22.96
C ASP A 145 7.56 -3.97 -21.43
N VAL A 146 7.09 -2.83 -20.93
CA VAL A 146 7.06 -2.57 -19.48
C VAL A 146 6.07 -3.48 -18.79
N GLU A 147 4.90 -3.68 -19.38
CA GLU A 147 3.90 -4.64 -18.87
C GLU A 147 4.44 -6.07 -18.91
N THR A 148 5.03 -6.47 -20.03
CA THR A 148 5.65 -7.78 -20.18
C THR A 148 6.72 -8.03 -19.10
N MET A 149 7.55 -7.04 -18.83
CA MET A 149 8.58 -7.09 -17.80
C MET A 149 7.98 -7.13 -16.40
N ALA A 150 6.94 -6.36 -16.14
CA ALA A 150 6.24 -6.35 -14.85
C ALA A 150 5.62 -7.71 -14.52
N VAL A 151 4.97 -8.35 -15.48
CA VAL A 151 4.41 -9.72 -15.34
C VAL A 151 5.50 -10.73 -14.98
N LYS A 152 6.70 -10.59 -15.54
CA LYS A 152 7.86 -11.46 -15.24
C LYS A 152 8.44 -11.20 -13.84
N LEU A 153 8.49 -9.95 -13.38
CA LEU A 153 9.18 -9.56 -12.16
C LEU A 153 8.27 -9.51 -10.92
N ALA A 154 6.99 -9.22 -11.04
CA ALA A 154 6.08 -9.11 -9.91
C ALA A 154 6.02 -10.39 -9.06
N PRO A 155 5.92 -11.60 -9.64
CA PRO A 155 5.96 -12.84 -8.85
C PRO A 155 7.29 -13.04 -8.12
N GLN A 156 8.41 -12.58 -8.68
CA GLN A 156 9.71 -12.65 -8.03
C GLN A 156 9.76 -11.71 -6.81
N MET A 157 9.21 -10.50 -6.94
CA MET A 157 9.12 -9.58 -5.81
C MET A 157 8.23 -10.13 -4.70
N ASP A 158 7.13 -10.79 -5.02
CA ASP A 158 6.30 -11.47 -4.02
C ASP A 158 7.04 -12.63 -3.34
N ALA A 159 7.78 -13.44 -4.10
CA ALA A 159 8.59 -14.51 -3.56
C ALA A 159 9.68 -14.01 -2.58
N MET A 160 10.24 -12.81 -2.81
CA MET A 160 11.18 -12.20 -1.85
C MET A 160 10.56 -11.95 -0.49
N LEU A 161 9.24 -11.76 -0.43
CA LEU A 161 8.49 -11.44 0.78
C LEU A 161 7.80 -12.68 1.40
N THR A 162 8.14 -13.87 0.94
CA THR A 162 7.69 -15.13 1.53
C THR A 162 8.68 -15.53 2.63
N PHE A 163 8.16 -15.70 3.85
CA PHE A 163 8.95 -15.98 5.05
C PHE A 163 8.50 -17.33 5.63
N ASP A 164 9.15 -18.40 5.16
CA ASP A 164 9.00 -19.75 5.71
C ASP A 164 9.95 -19.95 6.88
#